data_cc52d7dd413b50f1e0add477e91783db
#
_entry.id   cc52d7dd413b50f1e0add477e91783db
#
_cell.length_a   1.000
_cell.length_b   1.000
_cell.length_c   1.000
_cell.angle_alpha   90.00
_cell.angle_beta   90.00
_cell.angle_gamma   90.00
#
_symmetry.space_group_name_H-M   'P 1'
#
loop_
_entity.id
_entity.type
_entity.pdbx_description
1 polymer ?
#
loop_
_entity_poly.entity_id
_entity_poly.type
_entity_poly.pdbx_seq_one_letter_code
_entity_poly.pdbx_strand_id
1 'polypeptide(L)'
;MEIQINGKPGSQNRYDDVHISHVGNLYPNAGSVNVYNQISVTKSRLSIMLCRLSKEYRHHVTQEQMPADVMRYRRKRPHSRGLVDNLKAAHYSRHVIEQARLQERDYTTKATQYQSYISAQRVDSYLFAALKNRFYQYVYPLIEAQQPQSVIRTAVYERVILPVMSELNATESSDTVLYYNEDDLFGMLYYLTNKGHILWTLEPG
;
A
#
# COMPACT_ATOMS: atom_id res chain seq x y z
N MET A 1 8.63 -43.60 4.13
CA MET A 1 9.70 -42.69 3.68
C MET A 1 9.48 -41.39 4.43
N GLU A 2 10.21 -41.19 5.52
CA GLU A 2 10.05 -39.99 6.38
C GLU A 2 10.90 -38.85 5.84
N ILE A 3 10.27 -37.71 5.61
CA ILE A 3 10.98 -36.47 5.22
C ILE A 3 11.23 -35.70 6.51
N GLN A 4 12.48 -35.66 7.00
CA GLN A 4 12.87 -34.78 8.09
C GLN A 4 13.06 -33.38 7.56
N ILE A 5 12.21 -32.46 8.05
CA ILE A 5 12.36 -31.01 7.83
C ILE A 5 13.10 -30.45 9.04
N ASN A 6 14.40 -30.15 8.89
CA ASN A 6 15.17 -29.43 9.90
C ASN A 6 14.84 -27.92 9.82
N GLY A 7 13.79 -27.50 10.53
CA GLY A 7 13.48 -26.11 10.77
C GLY A 7 13.89 -25.72 12.19
N LYS A 8 14.63 -24.64 12.38
CA LYS A 8 14.88 -24.04 13.71
C LYS A 8 13.55 -23.65 14.36
N PRO A 9 13.30 -23.96 15.63
CA PRO A 9 12.09 -23.52 16.30
C PRO A 9 12.15 -22.01 16.55
N GLY A 10 11.22 -21.24 16.02
CA GLY A 10 11.05 -19.84 16.42
C GLY A 10 10.57 -18.82 15.39
N SER A 11 10.22 -19.18 14.17
CA SER A 11 9.57 -18.22 13.27
C SER A 11 8.30 -18.80 12.67
N GLN A 12 7.14 -18.35 13.14
CA GLN A 12 5.87 -18.57 12.46
C GLN A 12 5.81 -17.68 11.21
N ASN A 13 6.45 -18.10 10.12
CA ASN A 13 6.18 -17.53 8.81
C ASN A 13 5.04 -18.32 8.18
N ARG A 14 3.85 -17.72 8.09
CA ARG A 14 2.79 -18.21 7.21
C ARG A 14 3.25 -17.97 5.78
N TYR A 15 3.60 -19.05 5.11
CA TYR A 15 3.80 -19.06 3.66
C TYR A 15 2.45 -19.40 3.01
N ASP A 16 1.73 -18.39 2.58
CA ASP A 16 0.64 -18.57 1.62
C ASP A 16 1.26 -18.57 0.22
N ASP A 17 0.96 -19.63 -0.56
CA ASP A 17 1.38 -19.89 -1.94
C ASP A 17 2.85 -20.33 -2.18
N VAL A 18 3.16 -21.54 -1.77
CA VAL A 18 4.34 -22.28 -2.27
C VAL A 18 3.92 -23.19 -3.43
N HIS A 19 4.23 -22.79 -4.66
CA HIS A 19 4.06 -23.65 -5.83
C HIS A 19 5.32 -24.54 -5.99
N ILE A 20 5.18 -25.85 -5.77
CA ILE A 20 6.27 -26.83 -6.01
C ILE A 20 6.19 -27.29 -7.46
N SER A 21 7.05 -26.75 -8.30
CA SER A 21 7.09 -27.06 -9.74
C SER A 21 8.27 -27.93 -10.16
N HIS A 22 8.61 -29.00 -9.48
CA HIS A 22 9.31 -30.16 -10.09
C HIS A 22 9.67 -31.22 -9.05
N VAL A 23 9.17 -32.40 -9.21
CA VAL A 23 9.72 -33.60 -8.55
C VAL A 23 10.63 -34.28 -9.58
N GLY A 24 11.92 -34.15 -9.41
CA GLY A 24 12.90 -34.83 -10.26
C GLY A 24 12.88 -36.33 -9.99
N ASN A 25 13.09 -37.16 -11.05
CA ASN A 25 13.18 -38.60 -10.97
C ASN A 25 14.32 -39.05 -10.03
N LEU A 26 13.97 -39.76 -8.96
CA LEU A 26 14.91 -40.38 -8.04
C LEU A 26 15.45 -41.69 -8.66
N TYR A 27 16.72 -41.73 -9.01
CA TYR A 27 17.41 -42.97 -9.33
C TYR A 27 17.96 -43.63 -8.05
N PRO A 28 17.76 -44.94 -7.84
CA PRO A 28 18.01 -45.58 -6.52
C PRO A 28 19.51 -45.86 -6.19
N ASN A 29 20.47 -45.39 -6.97
CA ASN A 29 21.91 -45.72 -6.77
C ASN A 29 22.86 -44.52 -6.87
N ALA A 30 22.43 -43.31 -6.62
CA ALA A 30 23.35 -42.17 -6.56
C ALA A 30 23.47 -41.67 -5.10
N GLY A 31 24.71 -41.50 -4.65
CA GLY A 31 25.03 -40.94 -3.34
C GLY A 31 24.33 -39.61 -3.12
N SER A 32 24.23 -39.17 -1.86
CA SER A 32 23.47 -38.04 -1.36
C SER A 32 23.19 -36.94 -2.37
N VAL A 33 21.96 -36.93 -2.93
CA VAL A 33 21.50 -35.84 -3.82
C VAL A 33 21.11 -34.67 -2.95
N ASN A 34 21.90 -33.59 -2.98
CA ASN A 34 21.52 -32.31 -2.44
C ASN A 34 20.41 -31.72 -3.32
N VAL A 35 19.15 -31.94 -2.94
CA VAL A 35 17.99 -31.26 -3.57
C VAL A 35 17.98 -29.82 -3.07
N TYR A 36 18.55 -28.90 -3.83
CA TYR A 36 18.31 -27.49 -3.62
C TYR A 36 16.88 -27.19 -4.07
N ASN A 37 15.96 -27.15 -3.15
CA ASN A 37 14.63 -26.60 -3.40
C ASN A 37 14.79 -25.11 -3.72
N GLN A 38 14.81 -24.75 -5.00
CA GLN A 38 14.65 -23.38 -5.42
C GLN A 38 13.17 -23.00 -5.16
N ILE A 39 12.91 -22.46 -3.98
CA ILE A 39 11.64 -21.81 -3.72
C ILE A 39 11.65 -20.52 -4.55
N SER A 40 10.99 -20.54 -5.70
CA SER A 40 10.75 -19.32 -6.46
C SER A 40 9.68 -18.50 -5.72
N VAL A 41 10.10 -17.61 -4.86
CA VAL A 41 9.20 -16.65 -4.24
C VAL A 41 8.68 -15.74 -5.34
N THR A 42 7.42 -15.88 -5.70
CA THR A 42 6.76 -14.97 -6.63
C THR A 42 6.74 -13.58 -6.02
N LYS A 43 7.54 -12.67 -6.57
CA LYS A 43 7.59 -11.28 -6.07
C LYS A 43 6.24 -10.62 -6.25
N SER A 44 5.73 -9.98 -5.21
CA SER A 44 4.51 -9.18 -5.30
C SER A 44 4.67 -8.05 -6.33
N ARG A 45 3.54 -7.57 -6.87
CA ARG A 45 3.56 -6.43 -7.81
C ARG A 45 4.23 -5.20 -7.18
N LEU A 46 3.96 -4.95 -5.91
CA LEU A 46 4.56 -3.85 -5.16
C LEU A 46 6.08 -4.02 -5.05
N SER A 47 6.57 -5.23 -4.68
CA SER A 47 8.00 -5.54 -4.61
C SER A 47 8.71 -5.29 -5.95
N ILE A 48 8.08 -5.67 -7.08
CA ILE A 48 8.65 -5.42 -8.41
C ILE A 48 8.78 -3.91 -8.69
N MET A 49 7.77 -3.12 -8.33
CA MET A 49 7.80 -1.67 -8.52
C MET A 49 8.86 -1.00 -7.64
N LEU A 50 9.00 -1.42 -6.39
CA LEU A 50 10.04 -0.93 -5.47
C LEU A 50 11.45 -1.29 -5.95
N CYS A 51 11.67 -2.51 -6.42
CA CYS A 51 12.95 -2.90 -7.04
C CYS A 51 13.30 -2.06 -8.29
N ARG A 52 12.30 -1.70 -9.11
CA ARG A 52 12.50 -0.81 -10.27
C ARG A 52 12.86 0.59 -9.81
N LEU A 53 12.14 1.12 -8.82
CA LEU A 53 12.44 2.43 -8.23
C LEU A 53 13.87 2.49 -7.71
N SER A 54 14.33 1.48 -6.98
CA SER A 54 15.70 1.41 -6.49
C SER A 54 16.74 1.50 -7.60
N LYS A 55 16.44 0.91 -8.77
CA LYS A 55 17.30 1.03 -9.97
C LYS A 55 17.23 2.42 -10.60
N GLU A 56 16.02 2.96 -10.80
CA GLU A 56 15.82 4.32 -11.32
C GLU A 56 16.55 5.36 -10.45
N TYR A 57 16.39 5.28 -9.12
CA TYR A 57 17.01 6.18 -8.17
C TYR A 57 18.54 6.09 -8.20
N ARG A 58 19.10 4.89 -8.20
CA ARG A 58 20.55 4.66 -8.23
C ARG A 58 21.20 5.17 -9.51
N HIS A 59 20.52 5.05 -10.63
CA HIS A 59 21.02 5.47 -11.95
C HIS A 59 20.53 6.85 -12.39
N HIS A 60 19.81 7.57 -11.53
CA HIS A 60 19.22 8.89 -11.82
C HIS A 60 18.35 8.90 -13.10
N VAL A 61 17.64 7.78 -13.35
CA VAL A 61 16.75 7.66 -14.51
C VAL A 61 15.43 8.36 -14.21
N THR A 62 15.24 9.54 -14.74
CA THR A 62 14.03 10.36 -14.56
C THR A 62 13.24 10.44 -15.87
N GLN A 63 11.93 10.66 -15.77
CA GLN A 63 11.05 10.89 -16.91
C GLN A 63 10.24 12.17 -16.73
N GLU A 64 10.14 12.95 -17.80
CA GLU A 64 9.35 14.19 -17.80
C GLU A 64 7.84 13.93 -17.94
N GLN A 65 7.46 12.88 -18.69
CA GLN A 65 6.04 12.59 -18.94
C GLN A 65 5.49 11.61 -17.91
N MET A 66 4.42 12.05 -17.27
CA MET A 66 3.69 11.26 -16.29
C MET A 66 2.66 10.36 -16.99
N PRO A 67 2.65 9.02 -16.71
CA PRO A 67 1.65 8.12 -17.25
C PRO A 67 0.21 8.52 -16.87
N ALA A 68 -0.73 8.23 -17.75
CA ALA A 68 -2.14 8.61 -17.56
C ALA A 68 -2.79 7.96 -16.32
N ASP A 69 -2.39 6.72 -15.98
CA ASP A 69 -2.86 6.00 -14.79
C ASP A 69 -2.42 6.68 -13.48
N VAL A 70 -1.23 7.28 -13.47
CA VAL A 70 -0.72 8.07 -12.35
C VAL A 70 -1.46 9.41 -12.23
N MET A 71 -1.71 10.08 -13.35
CA MET A 71 -2.44 11.35 -13.39
C MET A 71 -3.84 11.28 -12.80
N ARG A 72 -4.47 10.10 -12.84
CA ARG A 72 -5.84 9.89 -12.36
C ARG A 72 -6.06 10.37 -10.92
N TYR A 73 -5.13 10.10 -10.01
CA TYR A 73 -5.25 10.46 -8.60
C TYR A 73 -4.74 11.86 -8.28
N ARG A 74 -3.91 12.45 -9.14
CA ARG A 74 -3.40 13.81 -8.96
C ARG A 74 -4.41 14.88 -9.37
N ARG A 75 -5.32 14.56 -10.29
CA ARG A 75 -6.37 15.49 -10.72
C ARG A 75 -7.42 15.64 -9.62
N LYS A 76 -7.70 16.89 -9.26
CA LYS A 76 -8.83 17.20 -8.37
C LYS A 76 -10.12 16.89 -9.08
N ARG A 77 -11.07 16.21 -8.41
CA ARG A 77 -12.40 15.98 -8.97
C ARG A 77 -13.18 17.28 -9.00
N PRO A 78 -14.01 17.51 -10.05
CA PRO A 78 -14.94 18.62 -10.05
C PRO A 78 -15.81 18.60 -8.79
N HIS A 79 -16.12 19.77 -8.26
CA HIS A 79 -16.94 19.97 -7.04
C HIS A 79 -16.38 19.34 -5.75
N SER A 80 -15.10 18.93 -5.73
CA SER A 80 -14.45 18.46 -4.51
C SER A 80 -14.37 19.56 -3.45
N ARG A 81 -14.87 19.28 -2.25
CA ARG A 81 -14.85 20.19 -1.09
C ARG A 81 -13.44 20.42 -0.51
N GLY A 82 -12.48 19.57 -0.87
CA GLY A 82 -11.16 19.55 -0.23
C GLY A 82 -11.17 18.86 1.14
N LEU A 83 -9.97 18.69 1.72
CA LEU A 83 -9.79 17.92 2.96
C LEU A 83 -10.56 18.50 4.15
N VAL A 84 -10.32 19.79 4.42
CA VAL A 84 -10.85 20.45 5.62
C VAL A 84 -12.37 20.45 5.64
N ASP A 85 -13.00 20.85 4.53
CA ASP A 85 -14.44 20.96 4.46
C ASP A 85 -15.13 19.59 4.44
N ASN A 86 -14.46 18.58 3.88
CA ASN A 86 -14.94 17.21 3.91
C ASN A 86 -14.96 16.66 5.34
N LEU A 87 -13.87 16.85 6.10
CA LEU A 87 -13.80 16.40 7.50
C LEU A 87 -14.69 17.22 8.44
N LYS A 88 -14.85 18.55 8.20
CA LYS A 88 -15.82 19.37 8.94
C LYS A 88 -17.25 18.90 8.71
N ALA A 89 -17.61 18.62 7.47
CA ALA A 89 -18.94 18.09 7.13
C ALA A 89 -19.20 16.72 7.78
N ALA A 90 -18.15 15.93 8.00
CA ALA A 90 -18.21 14.68 8.76
C ALA A 90 -18.10 14.86 10.29
N HIS A 91 -18.19 16.09 10.79
CA HIS A 91 -18.16 16.45 12.22
C HIS A 91 -16.88 16.06 12.97
N TYR A 92 -15.74 15.98 12.28
CA TYR A 92 -14.46 15.76 12.95
C TYR A 92 -14.03 16.99 13.77
N SER A 93 -13.38 16.74 14.92
CA SER A 93 -12.87 17.82 15.76
C SER A 93 -11.75 18.59 15.07
N ARG A 94 -11.55 19.86 15.48
CA ARG A 94 -10.48 20.72 14.96
C ARG A 94 -9.10 20.05 15.08
N HIS A 95 -8.82 19.38 16.18
CA HIS A 95 -7.54 18.69 16.41
C HIS A 95 -7.30 17.61 15.37
N VAL A 96 -8.30 16.76 15.09
CA VAL A 96 -8.18 15.69 14.06
C VAL A 96 -7.99 16.28 12.67
N ILE A 97 -8.67 17.39 12.35
CA ILE A 97 -8.54 18.07 11.06
C ILE A 97 -7.12 18.64 10.88
N GLU A 98 -6.56 19.26 11.94
CA GLU A 98 -5.19 19.80 11.87
C GLU A 98 -4.16 18.66 11.72
N GLN A 99 -4.32 17.55 12.44
CA GLN A 99 -3.46 16.39 12.26
C GLN A 99 -3.55 15.83 10.85
N ALA A 100 -4.74 15.70 10.28
CA ALA A 100 -4.93 15.24 8.90
C ALA A 100 -4.24 16.15 7.87
N ARG A 101 -4.28 17.48 8.09
CA ARG A 101 -3.55 18.44 7.24
C ARG A 101 -2.03 18.28 7.33
N LEU A 102 -1.51 18.04 8.53
CA LEU A 102 -0.07 17.82 8.72
C LEU A 102 0.36 16.55 7.99
N GLN A 103 -0.33 15.44 8.18
CA GLN A 103 -0.02 14.17 7.51
C GLN A 103 -0.14 14.29 5.98
N GLU A 104 -1.18 14.95 5.45
CA GLU A 104 -1.30 15.22 4.01
C GLU A 104 -0.11 16.02 3.47
N ARG A 105 0.27 17.09 4.17
CA ARG A 105 1.40 17.95 3.79
C ARG A 105 2.71 17.17 3.80
N ASP A 106 2.96 16.40 4.85
CA ASP A 106 4.22 15.67 5.02
C ASP A 106 4.36 14.58 3.95
N TYR A 107 3.29 13.84 3.67
CA TYR A 107 3.24 12.92 2.53
C TYR A 107 3.48 13.66 1.20
N THR A 108 2.79 14.77 0.96
CA THR A 108 2.93 15.54 -0.30
C THR A 108 4.35 16.04 -0.49
N THR A 109 4.99 16.50 0.57
CA THR A 109 6.40 16.93 0.56
C THR A 109 7.31 15.77 0.18
N LYS A 110 7.13 14.61 0.80
CA LYS A 110 7.88 13.39 0.50
C LYS A 110 7.66 12.92 -0.94
N ALA A 111 6.41 12.84 -1.39
CA ALA A 111 6.06 12.44 -2.76
C ALA A 111 6.64 13.38 -3.82
N THR A 112 6.77 14.68 -3.53
CA THR A 112 7.35 15.65 -4.44
C THR A 112 8.84 15.41 -4.67
N GLN A 113 9.58 14.91 -3.67
CA GLN A 113 11.00 14.59 -3.81
C GLN A 113 11.26 13.48 -4.84
N TYR A 114 10.30 12.56 -5.00
CA TYR A 114 10.44 11.41 -5.89
C TYR A 114 9.57 11.48 -7.14
N GLN A 115 8.94 12.63 -7.40
CA GLN A 115 7.98 12.78 -8.50
C GLN A 115 8.57 12.61 -9.92
N SER A 116 9.88 12.75 -10.08
CA SER A 116 10.59 12.52 -11.35
C SER A 116 10.83 11.04 -11.66
N TYR A 117 10.67 10.14 -10.66
CA TYR A 117 10.84 8.70 -10.83
C TYR A 117 9.49 8.05 -11.11
N ILE A 118 9.38 7.42 -12.29
CA ILE A 118 8.10 6.84 -12.72
C ILE A 118 7.65 5.68 -11.84
N SER A 119 8.60 4.89 -11.32
CA SER A 119 8.27 3.78 -10.42
C SER A 119 7.78 4.27 -9.07
N ALA A 120 8.26 5.41 -8.54
CA ALA A 120 7.72 6.03 -7.33
C ALA A 120 6.25 6.43 -7.53
N GLN A 121 5.96 7.09 -8.66
CA GLN A 121 4.60 7.48 -9.00
C GLN A 121 3.66 6.27 -9.18
N ARG A 122 4.17 5.16 -9.72
CA ARG A 122 3.39 3.92 -9.84
C ARG A 122 3.14 3.24 -8.51
N VAL A 123 4.11 3.29 -7.58
CA VAL A 123 3.91 2.85 -6.19
C VAL A 123 2.81 3.68 -5.53
N ASP A 124 2.88 5.02 -5.62
CA ASP A 124 1.82 5.90 -5.10
C ASP A 124 0.45 5.54 -5.68
N SER A 125 0.36 5.37 -7.01
CA SER A 125 -0.91 5.02 -7.66
C SER A 125 -1.46 3.67 -7.22
N TYR A 126 -0.58 2.70 -6.98
CA TYR A 126 -0.95 1.39 -6.45
C TYR A 126 -1.52 1.51 -5.03
N LEU A 127 -0.82 2.22 -4.14
CA LEU A 127 -1.25 2.45 -2.77
C LEU A 127 -2.54 3.27 -2.70
N PHE A 128 -2.68 4.31 -3.53
CA PHE A 128 -3.93 5.07 -3.66
C PHE A 128 -5.11 4.19 -4.06
N ALA A 129 -4.91 3.28 -5.02
CA ALA A 129 -5.96 2.35 -5.42
C ALA A 129 -6.35 1.42 -4.26
N ALA A 130 -5.36 0.86 -3.55
CA ALA A 130 -5.58 -0.01 -2.41
C ALA A 130 -6.34 0.70 -1.28
N LEU A 131 -5.87 1.88 -0.85
CA LEU A 131 -6.50 2.69 0.20
C LEU A 131 -7.93 3.07 -0.18
N LYS A 132 -8.13 3.60 -1.39
CA LYS A 132 -9.44 4.01 -1.87
C LYS A 132 -10.42 2.84 -1.92
N ASN A 133 -10.03 1.72 -2.54
CA ASN A 133 -10.93 0.58 -2.70
C ASN A 133 -11.34 0.01 -1.34
N ARG A 134 -10.38 -0.12 -0.40
CA ARG A 134 -10.68 -0.56 0.98
C ARG A 134 -11.57 0.42 1.72
N PHE A 135 -11.34 1.73 1.57
CA PHE A 135 -12.20 2.74 2.18
C PHE A 135 -13.66 2.59 1.73
N TYR A 136 -13.91 2.51 0.44
CA TYR A 136 -15.27 2.35 -0.09
C TYR A 136 -15.88 0.99 0.22
N GLN A 137 -15.07 -0.05 0.37
CA GLN A 137 -15.56 -1.39 0.71
C GLN A 137 -15.91 -1.54 2.20
N TYR A 138 -15.13 -0.94 3.11
CA TYR A 138 -15.25 -1.25 4.54
C TYR A 138 -15.64 -0.04 5.41
N VAL A 139 -15.35 1.17 4.97
CA VAL A 139 -15.59 2.38 5.77
C VAL A 139 -16.83 3.12 5.29
N TYR A 140 -16.98 3.29 3.98
CA TYR A 140 -18.08 4.05 3.42
C TYR A 140 -19.47 3.48 3.80
N PRO A 141 -19.70 2.14 3.83
CA PRO A 141 -20.96 1.59 4.33
C PRO A 141 -21.27 1.94 5.80
N LEU A 142 -20.24 2.13 6.63
CA LEU A 142 -20.43 2.56 8.01
C LEU A 142 -20.86 4.04 8.08
N ILE A 143 -20.36 4.86 7.16
CA ILE A 143 -20.80 6.26 7.00
C ILE A 143 -22.27 6.29 6.53
N GLU A 144 -22.62 5.46 5.54
CA GLU A 144 -24.01 5.32 5.07
C GLU A 144 -24.96 4.89 6.19
N ALA A 145 -24.50 3.97 7.04
CA ALA A 145 -25.24 3.51 8.23
C ALA A 145 -25.18 4.49 9.41
N GLN A 146 -24.61 5.69 9.24
CA GLN A 146 -24.45 6.73 10.27
C GLN A 146 -23.82 6.22 11.56
N GLN A 147 -22.85 5.33 11.46
CA GLN A 147 -22.16 4.77 12.62
C GLN A 147 -21.36 5.84 13.38
N PRO A 148 -21.15 5.69 14.71
CA PRO A 148 -20.34 6.61 15.49
C PRO A 148 -18.93 6.80 14.90
N GLN A 149 -18.38 8.03 15.02
CA GLN A 149 -17.05 8.34 14.51
C GLN A 149 -15.96 7.42 15.07
N SER A 150 -16.08 6.93 16.30
CA SER A 150 -15.16 5.97 16.89
C SER A 150 -15.10 4.67 16.07
N VAL A 151 -16.27 4.15 15.68
CA VAL A 151 -16.39 2.92 14.83
C VAL A 151 -15.77 3.17 13.46
N ILE A 152 -16.09 4.33 12.84
CA ILE A 152 -15.55 4.70 11.53
C ILE A 152 -14.01 4.79 11.60
N ARG A 153 -13.46 5.46 12.63
CA ARG A 153 -11.99 5.59 12.78
C ARG A 153 -11.29 4.25 13.01
N THR A 154 -11.88 3.38 13.83
CA THR A 154 -11.37 2.03 14.03
C THR A 154 -11.36 1.25 12.72
N ALA A 155 -12.44 1.31 11.93
CA ALA A 155 -12.52 0.66 10.63
C ALA A 155 -11.50 1.23 9.62
N VAL A 156 -11.26 2.54 9.63
CA VAL A 156 -10.19 3.15 8.79
C VAL A 156 -8.84 2.54 9.15
N TYR A 157 -8.52 2.45 10.43
CA TYR A 157 -7.25 1.87 10.85
C TYR A 157 -7.14 0.38 10.51
N GLU A 158 -8.07 -0.42 11.01
CA GLU A 158 -8.00 -1.89 10.94
C GLU A 158 -8.25 -2.44 9.53
N ARG A 159 -9.12 -1.80 8.72
CA ARG A 159 -9.56 -2.32 7.44
C ARG A 159 -8.91 -1.63 6.24
N VAL A 160 -8.37 -0.42 6.43
CA VAL A 160 -7.75 0.34 5.34
C VAL A 160 -6.24 0.45 5.55
N ILE A 161 -5.80 1.03 6.67
CA ILE A 161 -4.38 1.34 6.89
C ILE A 161 -3.57 0.08 7.19
N LEU A 162 -3.96 -0.68 8.20
CA LEU A 162 -3.19 -1.84 8.68
C LEU A 162 -2.93 -2.91 7.60
N PRO A 163 -3.90 -3.29 6.73
CA PRO A 163 -3.63 -4.26 5.67
C PRO A 163 -2.66 -3.74 4.60
N VAL A 164 -2.72 -2.44 4.27
CA VAL A 164 -1.80 -1.83 3.30
C VAL A 164 -0.40 -1.71 3.91
N MET A 165 -0.31 -1.36 5.21
CA MET A 165 0.95 -1.36 5.95
C MET A 165 1.57 -2.76 6.04
N SER A 166 0.76 -3.80 6.25
CA SER A 166 1.22 -5.20 6.24
C SER A 166 1.81 -5.60 4.89
N GLU A 167 1.21 -5.15 3.78
CA GLU A 167 1.75 -5.39 2.43
C GLU A 167 3.07 -4.64 2.21
N LEU A 168 3.20 -3.40 2.68
CA LEU A 168 4.46 -2.65 2.64
C LEU A 168 5.55 -3.35 3.45
N ASN A 169 5.26 -3.78 4.67
CA ASN A 169 6.21 -4.50 5.54
C ASN A 169 6.67 -5.81 4.90
N ALA A 170 5.78 -6.53 4.21
CA ALA A 170 6.14 -7.74 3.48
C ALA A 170 7.09 -7.48 2.28
N THR A 171 7.20 -6.23 1.84
CA THR A 171 8.07 -5.79 0.74
C THR A 171 9.23 -4.91 1.18
N GLU A 172 9.46 -4.74 2.48
CA GLU A 172 10.47 -3.85 3.06
C GLU A 172 11.87 -4.07 2.48
N SER A 173 12.29 -5.32 2.28
CA SER A 173 13.58 -5.64 1.66
C SER A 173 13.74 -5.13 0.23
N SER A 174 12.65 -4.75 -0.44
CA SER A 174 12.63 -4.19 -1.78
C SER A 174 12.56 -2.67 -1.80
N ASP A 175 12.22 -2.04 -0.67
CA ASP A 175 12.14 -0.58 -0.54
C ASP A 175 13.45 -0.04 0.03
N THR A 176 14.21 0.64 -0.79
CA THR A 176 15.46 1.31 -0.41
C THR A 176 15.39 2.82 -0.65
N VAL A 177 14.21 3.36 -0.94
CA VAL A 177 14.04 4.75 -1.37
C VAL A 177 12.90 5.45 -0.64
N LEU A 178 11.69 4.87 -0.65
CA LEU A 178 10.49 5.57 -0.15
C LEU A 178 10.33 5.45 1.35
N TYR A 179 10.54 4.27 1.92
CA TYR A 179 10.37 3.99 3.36
C TYR A 179 9.04 4.53 3.89
N TYR A 180 7.95 4.21 3.16
CA TYR A 180 6.63 4.63 3.60
C TYR A 180 6.23 3.95 4.90
N ASN A 181 5.68 4.74 5.80
CA ASN A 181 5.19 4.32 7.11
C ASN A 181 3.68 4.56 7.26
N GLU A 182 3.17 4.33 8.45
CA GLU A 182 1.75 4.50 8.76
C GLU A 182 1.27 5.94 8.56
N ASP A 183 2.06 6.94 8.97
CA ASP A 183 1.73 8.36 8.78
C ASP A 183 1.66 8.74 7.30
N ASP A 184 2.54 8.17 6.46
CA ASP A 184 2.49 8.37 5.01
C ASP A 184 1.19 7.79 4.43
N LEU A 185 0.73 6.62 4.90
CA LEU A 185 -0.53 6.03 4.44
C LEU A 185 -1.76 6.87 4.84
N PHE A 186 -1.77 7.41 6.07
CA PHE A 186 -2.77 8.39 6.46
C PHE A 186 -2.69 9.66 5.60
N GLY A 187 -1.49 10.16 5.35
CA GLY A 187 -1.26 11.29 4.46
C GLY A 187 -1.79 11.06 3.05
N MET A 188 -1.57 9.86 2.49
CA MET A 188 -2.13 9.43 1.20
C MET A 188 -3.66 9.40 1.22
N LEU A 189 -4.27 8.89 2.30
CA LEU A 189 -5.72 8.85 2.48
C LEU A 189 -6.31 10.26 2.49
N TYR A 190 -5.68 11.19 3.21
CA TYR A 190 -6.09 12.59 3.28
C TYR A 190 -5.81 13.35 1.98
N TYR A 191 -4.74 13.03 1.27
CA TYR A 191 -4.49 13.53 -0.07
C TYR A 191 -5.61 13.12 -1.04
N LEU A 192 -6.03 11.86 -1.02
CA LEU A 192 -7.16 11.37 -1.81
C LEU A 192 -8.47 12.09 -1.44
N THR A 193 -8.67 12.39 -0.15
CA THR A 193 -9.81 13.19 0.33
C THR A 193 -9.75 14.62 -0.21
N ASN A 194 -8.58 15.27 -0.16
CA ASN A 194 -8.39 16.63 -0.68
C ASN A 194 -8.63 16.71 -2.19
N LYS A 195 -8.24 15.68 -2.93
CA LYS A 195 -8.50 15.56 -4.38
C LYS A 195 -9.93 15.12 -4.71
N GLY A 196 -10.76 14.81 -3.71
CA GLY A 196 -12.16 14.39 -3.88
C GLY A 196 -12.33 12.94 -4.33
N HIS A 197 -11.30 12.11 -4.19
CA HIS A 197 -11.37 10.67 -4.48
C HIS A 197 -11.96 9.86 -3.33
N ILE A 198 -11.98 10.41 -2.13
CA ILE A 198 -12.57 9.84 -0.91
C ILE A 198 -13.50 10.88 -0.29
N LEU A 199 -14.69 10.43 0.10
CA LEU A 199 -15.72 11.25 0.74
C LEU A 199 -16.03 10.68 2.13
N TRP A 200 -16.09 11.56 3.12
CA TRP A 200 -16.39 11.22 4.51
C TRP A 200 -17.84 11.50 4.89
N THR A 201 -18.63 11.94 3.94
CA THR A 201 -20.07 12.21 4.08
C THR A 201 -20.81 11.63 2.89
N LEU A 202 -22.09 11.41 3.05
CA LEU A 202 -22.96 11.11 1.91
C LEU A 202 -22.95 12.29 0.93
N GLU A 203 -22.93 11.99 -0.37
CA GLU A 203 -23.17 13.04 -1.35
C GLU A 203 -24.59 13.56 -1.15
N PRO A 204 -24.79 14.89 -1.13
CA PRO A 204 -26.14 15.42 -1.20
C PRO A 204 -26.76 14.96 -2.52
N GLY A 205 -27.86 14.21 -2.43
CA GLY A 205 -28.66 13.74 -3.56
C GLY A 205 -29.22 14.87 -4.38
#